data_1e75bbbd0c4ff3a1a20569c33e4cbb83
#
_entry.id   1e75bbbd0c4ff3a1a20569c33e4cbb83
#
_cell.length_a   1.000
_cell.length_b   1.000
_cell.length_c   1.000
_cell.angle_alpha   90.00
_cell.angle_beta   90.00
_cell.angle_gamma   90.00
#
_symmetry.space_group_name_H-M   'P 1'
#
loop_
_entity.id
_entity.type
_entity.pdbx_description
1 polymer ?
#
loop_
_entity_poly.entity_id
_entity_poly.type
_entity_poly.pdbx_seq_one_letter_code
_entity_poly.pdbx_strand_id
1 'polypeptide(L)'
;MLLSLLASLAGCAQPYEGRVAHRLEQAGIPKGMAECMAKRWVDRLSVFQLRKIQSLTDDLNREHREGTLTVLGLVERARQVDDPEIFKVVSKSAAICTLEI
;
A
#
# COMPACT_ATOMS: atom_id res chain seq x y z
N MET A 1 -6.26 -22.42 25.08
CA MET A 1 -4.91 -21.83 25.03
C MET A 1 -4.30 -21.85 23.64
N LEU A 2 -4.45 -22.90 22.88
CA LEU A 2 -4.00 -22.95 21.48
C LEU A 2 -4.72 -21.94 20.58
N LEU A 3 -5.97 -21.65 20.85
CA LEU A 3 -6.77 -20.67 20.13
C LEU A 3 -6.26 -19.24 20.32
N SER A 4 -5.72 -18.92 21.51
CA SER A 4 -5.16 -17.60 21.80
C SER A 4 -3.88 -17.34 21.01
N LEU A 5 -3.05 -18.37 20.83
CA LEU A 5 -1.82 -18.29 20.06
C LEU A 5 -2.08 -18.08 18.56
N LEU A 6 -3.10 -18.77 18.02
CA LEU A 6 -3.52 -18.61 16.63
C LEU A 6 -4.10 -17.22 16.37
N ALA A 7 -4.85 -16.68 17.33
CA ALA A 7 -5.37 -15.33 17.23
C ALA A 7 -4.25 -14.28 17.23
N SER A 8 -3.18 -14.52 18.00
CA SER A 8 -2.02 -13.62 18.03
C SER A 8 -1.28 -13.60 16.69
N LEU A 9 -1.16 -14.74 16.02
CA LEU A 9 -0.51 -14.83 14.71
C LEU A 9 -1.34 -14.16 13.61
N ALA A 10 -2.65 -14.30 13.67
CA ALA A 10 -3.55 -13.64 12.74
C ALA A 10 -3.55 -12.12 12.91
N GLY A 11 -3.34 -11.64 14.16
CA GLY A 11 -3.28 -10.23 14.47
C GLY A 11 -2.02 -9.52 14.01
N CYS A 12 -0.96 -10.24 13.62
CA CYS A 12 0.30 -9.63 13.17
C CYS A 12 0.22 -9.03 11.78
N ALA A 13 -0.62 -9.56 10.90
CA ALA A 13 -0.78 -9.05 9.55
C ALA A 13 -1.68 -7.81 9.48
N GLN A 14 -2.74 -7.77 10.29
CA GLN A 14 -3.71 -6.68 10.28
C GLN A 14 -3.14 -5.31 10.64
N PRO A 15 -2.29 -5.15 11.68
CA PRO A 15 -1.71 -3.85 11.98
C PRO A 15 -0.86 -3.30 10.84
N TYR A 16 -0.17 -4.17 10.12
CA TYR A 16 0.68 -3.77 9.01
C TYR A 16 -0.16 -3.28 7.83
N GLU A 17 -1.21 -4.00 7.50
CA GLU A 17 -2.17 -3.62 6.47
C GLU A 17 -2.80 -2.25 6.78
N GLY A 18 -3.21 -2.04 8.03
CA GLY A 18 -3.77 -0.78 8.49
C GLY A 18 -2.80 0.38 8.36
N ARG A 19 -1.53 0.15 8.65
CA ARG A 19 -0.50 1.18 8.49
C ARG A 19 -0.29 1.58 7.05
N VAL A 20 -0.26 0.60 6.15
CA VAL A 20 -0.12 0.86 4.71
C VAL A 20 -1.32 1.66 4.22
N ALA A 21 -2.53 1.24 4.58
CA ALA A 21 -3.76 1.94 4.21
C ALA A 21 -3.76 3.38 4.72
N HIS A 22 -3.40 3.57 5.98
CA HIS A 22 -3.36 4.90 6.59
C HIS A 22 -2.37 5.83 5.88
N ARG A 23 -1.21 5.32 5.52
CA ARG A 23 -0.22 6.09 4.77
C ARG A 23 -0.71 6.51 3.40
N LEU A 24 -1.40 5.60 2.72
CA LEU A 24 -2.01 5.91 1.42
C LEU A 24 -3.08 6.99 1.55
N GLU A 25 -3.90 6.92 2.58
CA GLU A 25 -4.92 7.95 2.84
C GLU A 25 -4.29 9.30 3.12
N GLN A 26 -3.25 9.35 3.94
CA GLN A 26 -2.53 10.58 4.23
C GLN A 26 -1.92 11.20 2.97
N ALA A 27 -1.48 10.36 2.05
CA ALA A 27 -0.91 10.82 0.78
C ALA A 27 -1.95 11.38 -0.18
N GLY A 28 -3.22 11.02 0.00
CA GLY A 28 -4.30 11.53 -0.85
C GLY A 28 -5.18 10.46 -1.50
N ILE A 29 -4.87 9.18 -1.29
CA ILE A 29 -5.65 8.08 -1.86
C ILE A 29 -6.96 7.94 -1.07
N PRO A 30 -8.12 7.82 -1.74
CA PRO A 30 -9.39 7.64 -1.04
C PRO A 30 -9.38 6.39 -0.15
N LYS A 31 -10.10 6.45 0.96
CA LYS A 31 -10.09 5.41 1.99
C LYS A 31 -10.37 4.01 1.44
N GLY A 32 -11.42 3.85 0.65
CA GLY A 32 -11.79 2.56 0.06
C GLY A 32 -10.69 1.99 -0.83
N MET A 33 -10.09 2.81 -1.66
CA MET A 33 -8.96 2.44 -2.51
C MET A 33 -7.74 2.09 -1.66
N ALA A 34 -7.43 2.90 -0.67
CA ALA A 34 -6.29 2.69 0.21
C ALA A 34 -6.37 1.35 0.92
N GLU A 35 -7.52 1.03 1.48
CA GLU A 35 -7.75 -0.25 2.17
C GLU A 35 -7.65 -1.44 1.23
N CYS A 36 -8.27 -1.35 0.06
CA CYS A 36 -8.22 -2.41 -0.94
C CYS A 36 -6.79 -2.65 -1.43
N MET A 37 -6.07 -1.60 -1.77
CA MET A 37 -4.70 -1.70 -2.27
C MET A 37 -3.75 -2.22 -1.19
N ALA A 38 -3.88 -1.73 0.04
CA ALA A 38 -3.04 -2.16 1.16
C ALA A 38 -3.15 -3.65 1.41
N LYS A 39 -4.35 -4.20 1.39
CA LYS A 39 -4.59 -5.63 1.58
C LYS A 39 -3.85 -6.46 0.53
N ARG A 40 -3.91 -6.05 -0.72
CA ARG A 40 -3.26 -6.76 -1.81
C ARG A 40 -1.74 -6.65 -1.74
N TRP A 41 -1.24 -5.49 -1.36
CA TRP A 41 0.21 -5.28 -1.25
C TRP A 41 0.80 -6.14 -0.13
N VAL A 42 0.16 -6.17 1.03
CA VAL A 42 0.64 -6.95 2.17
C VAL A 42 0.65 -8.45 1.85
N ASP A 43 -0.31 -8.91 1.06
CA ASP A 43 -0.39 -10.32 0.65
C ASP A 43 0.68 -10.71 -0.37
N ARG A 44 1.13 -9.78 -1.20
CA ARG A 44 1.96 -10.09 -2.36
C ARG A 44 3.39 -9.56 -2.32
N LEU A 45 3.64 -8.55 -1.50
CA LEU A 45 4.96 -7.92 -1.42
C LEU A 45 5.66 -8.25 -0.11
N SER A 46 6.98 -8.31 -0.17
CA SER A 46 7.80 -8.49 1.04
C SER A 46 7.84 -7.19 1.84
N VAL A 47 8.28 -7.29 3.09
CA VAL A 47 8.47 -6.12 3.96
C VAL A 47 9.45 -5.13 3.32
N PHE A 48 10.51 -5.62 2.68
CA PHE A 48 11.47 -4.76 2.00
C PHE A 48 10.83 -3.97 0.86
N GLN A 49 9.97 -4.62 0.09
CA GLN A 49 9.27 -3.98 -1.01
C GLN A 49 8.28 -2.93 -0.50
N LEU A 50 7.57 -3.24 0.57
CA LEU A 50 6.65 -2.30 1.21
C LEU A 50 7.38 -1.07 1.75
N ARG A 51 8.59 -1.26 2.29
CA ARG A 51 9.43 -0.14 2.74
C ARG A 51 9.89 0.73 1.58
N LYS A 52 10.19 0.14 0.44
CA LYS A 52 10.54 0.90 -0.76
C LYS A 52 9.39 1.80 -1.19
N ILE A 53 8.17 1.28 -1.19
CA ILE A 53 6.98 2.06 -1.52
C ILE A 53 6.77 3.17 -0.50
N GLN A 54 6.99 2.87 0.77
CA GLN A 54 6.87 3.87 1.84
C GLN A 54 7.84 5.02 1.64
N SER A 55 9.11 4.73 1.34
CA SER A 55 10.11 5.77 1.05
C SER A 55 9.68 6.63 -0.11
N LEU A 56 9.15 6.02 -1.16
CA LEU A 56 8.65 6.71 -2.33
C LEU A 56 7.52 7.66 -1.96
N THR A 57 6.57 7.20 -1.15
CA THR A 57 5.44 8.01 -0.70
C THR A 57 5.90 9.16 0.18
N ASP A 58 6.87 8.93 1.06
CA ASP A 58 7.44 9.95 1.93
C ASP A 58 8.14 11.03 1.11
N ASP A 59 8.88 10.64 0.08
CA ASP A 59 9.55 11.58 -0.83
C ASP A 59 8.54 12.43 -1.59
N LEU A 60 7.45 11.81 -2.04
CA LEU A 60 6.36 12.52 -2.70
C LEU A 60 5.73 13.56 -1.78
N ASN A 61 5.53 13.21 -0.52
CA ASN A 61 4.94 14.12 0.47
C ASN A 61 5.86 15.31 0.79
N ARG A 62 7.16 15.14 0.65
CA ARG A 62 8.12 16.25 0.82
C ARG A 62 8.13 17.19 -0.37
N GLU A 63 8.04 16.66 -1.58
CA GLU A 63 8.05 17.44 -2.82
C GLU A 63 6.72 18.13 -3.08
N HIS A 64 5.63 17.48 -2.72
CA HIS A 64 4.27 17.95 -2.94
C HIS A 64 3.54 18.04 -1.61
N ARG A 65 2.50 18.83 -1.55
CA ARG A 65 1.69 18.95 -0.34
C ARG A 65 1.03 17.61 -0.02
N GLU A 66 0.99 17.26 1.27
CA GLU A 66 0.25 16.11 1.74
C GLU A 66 -1.17 16.10 1.18
N GLY A 67 -1.66 14.93 0.82
CA GLY A 67 -3.01 14.76 0.35
C GLY A 67 -3.23 14.99 -1.14
N THR A 68 -2.17 15.21 -1.92
CA THR A 68 -2.30 15.49 -3.35
C THR A 68 -2.00 14.30 -4.26
N LEU A 69 -1.55 13.18 -3.70
CA LEU A 69 -1.24 11.99 -4.48
C LEU A 69 -2.52 11.36 -5.06
N THR A 70 -2.48 11.08 -6.36
CA THR A 70 -3.56 10.34 -7.03
C THR A 70 -3.14 8.89 -7.26
N VAL A 71 -4.12 8.03 -7.55
CA VAL A 71 -3.84 6.63 -7.89
C VAL A 71 -2.93 6.53 -9.12
N LEU A 72 -3.20 7.33 -10.14
CA LEU A 72 -2.37 7.37 -11.35
C LEU A 72 -0.96 7.86 -11.05
N GLY A 73 -0.83 8.87 -10.19
CA GLY A 73 0.47 9.38 -9.76
C GLY A 73 1.27 8.33 -9.03
N LEU A 74 0.61 7.53 -8.20
CA LEU A 74 1.25 6.43 -7.48
C LEU A 74 1.76 5.35 -8.44
N VAL A 75 0.95 4.96 -9.42
CA VAL A 75 1.35 4.00 -10.46
C VAL A 75 2.56 4.50 -11.25
N GLU A 76 2.54 5.77 -11.64
CA GLU A 76 3.66 6.39 -12.37
C GLU A 76 4.95 6.36 -11.56
N ARG A 77 4.85 6.65 -10.25
CA ARG A 77 6.04 6.60 -9.38
C ARG A 77 6.53 5.19 -9.17
N ALA A 78 5.62 4.21 -9.07
CA ALA A 78 5.99 2.81 -8.95
C ALA A 78 6.76 2.33 -10.18
N ARG A 79 6.48 2.87 -11.35
CA ARG A 79 7.21 2.58 -12.59
C ARG A 79 8.69 2.97 -12.50
N GLN A 80 8.99 4.04 -11.78
CA GLN A 80 10.34 4.56 -11.61
C GLN A 80 11.16 3.80 -10.56
N VAL A 81 10.51 3.01 -9.72
CA VAL A 81 11.20 2.17 -8.75
C VAL A 81 11.88 1.02 -9.48
N ASP A 82 13.11 0.72 -9.09
CA ASP A 82 13.91 -0.34 -9.69
C ASP A 82 13.49 -1.72 -9.18
N ASP A 83 12.20 -2.04 -9.36
CA ASP A 83 11.61 -3.30 -8.93
C ASP A 83 10.35 -3.58 -9.76
N PRO A 84 10.45 -4.42 -10.81
CA PRO A 84 9.31 -4.72 -11.68
C PRO A 84 8.12 -5.36 -10.95
N GLU A 85 8.39 -6.10 -9.89
CA GLU A 85 7.32 -6.72 -9.10
C GLU A 85 6.48 -5.69 -8.36
N ILE A 86 7.12 -4.66 -7.81
CA ILE A 86 6.42 -3.55 -7.17
C ILE A 86 5.49 -2.87 -8.18
N PHE A 87 6.00 -2.55 -9.34
CA PHE A 87 5.19 -1.91 -10.39
C PHE A 87 4.01 -2.79 -10.79
N LYS A 88 4.25 -4.08 -10.97
CA LYS A 88 3.20 -5.04 -11.32
C LYS A 88 2.10 -5.12 -10.27
N VAL A 89 2.48 -5.24 -9.01
CA VAL A 89 1.51 -5.35 -7.90
C VAL A 89 0.76 -4.03 -7.71
N VAL A 90 1.44 -2.90 -7.75
CA VAL A 90 0.80 -1.59 -7.59
C VAL A 90 -0.18 -1.31 -8.72
N SER A 91 0.21 -1.53 -9.96
CA SER A 91 -0.66 -1.27 -11.11
C SER A 91 -1.85 -2.21 -11.15
N LYS A 92 -1.66 -3.49 -10.88
CA LYS A 92 -2.75 -4.47 -10.80
C LYS A 92 -3.72 -4.14 -9.68
N SER A 93 -3.20 -3.80 -8.51
CA SER A 93 -4.02 -3.44 -7.36
C SER A 93 -4.87 -2.21 -7.65
N ALA A 94 -4.28 -1.21 -8.28
CA ALA A 94 -5.00 0.00 -8.66
C ALA A 94 -6.17 -0.32 -9.60
N ALA A 95 -5.93 -1.15 -10.60
CA ALA A 95 -6.96 -1.54 -11.55
C ALA A 95 -8.08 -2.36 -10.89
N ILE A 96 -7.72 -3.37 -10.12
CA ILE A 96 -8.70 -4.26 -9.48
C ILE A 96 -9.51 -3.51 -8.42
N CYS A 97 -8.86 -2.69 -7.61
CA CYS A 97 -9.54 -1.93 -6.56
C CYS A 97 -10.49 -0.88 -7.13
N THR A 98 -10.15 -0.30 -8.27
CA THR A 98 -11.04 0.63 -8.95
C THR A 98 -12.33 -0.07 -9.38
N LEU A 99 -12.25 -1.31 -9.84
CA LEU A 99 -13.42 -2.08 -10.27
C LEU A 99 -14.27 -2.57 -9.09
N GLU A 100 -13.67 -2.80 -7.93
CA GLU A 100 -14.37 -3.31 -6.74
C GLU A 100 -15.07 -2.22 -5.93
N ILE A 101 -14.73 -0.98 -6.17
CA ILE A 101 -15.31 0.17 -5.50
C ILE A 101 -16.35 0.82 -6.43
#